data_a05e3f35fb6b29cfe55060cbe289a398
#
_entry.id   a05e3f35fb6b29cfe55060cbe289a398
#
_cell.length_a   1.000
_cell.length_b   1.000
_cell.length_c   1.000
_cell.angle_alpha   90.00
_cell.angle_beta   90.00
_cell.angle_gamma   90.00
#
_symmetry.space_group_name_H-M   'P 1'
#
loop_
_entity.id
_entity.type
_entity.pdbx_description
1 polymer ?
#
loop_
_entity_poly.entity_id
_entity_poly.type
_entity_poly.pdbx_seq_one_letter_code
_entity_poly.pdbx_strand_id
1 'polypeptide(L)'
;MNVIDSIVTQAAGIAAVRRDIHAHPELCFEEVRTADVVAQKLTEWGIPIHRGLGKTGVVGIVHGRDGGACGRAIGLRADMDALPMQEFNTFEHASKHHGKMHACGHDGHTAMLLAAAQHFAKHRNFDGTVYLIFQPAEEGGGGARVMIEDGLFEKFPMQAVYGMHNWPGMPAGTMAASAGPVMASTSEFKITVRGKGGHAAMPHMGVDPVPIACQMVQAFQTIISRNKKPVDAGVISVTMIHTGEATNVVPDSCELQGTVRTFTLEVLDLIEARMREVAEHTCAAYDATCEFEFVRNYPPTINSAPEAEFARQVMNDIVGADHVMVQEPTMGAEDFAYMLQAKPG
;
A
#
# COMPACT_ATOMS: atom_id res chain seq x y z
N MET A 1 21.20 -5.02 21.05
CA MET A 1 20.58 -5.67 19.87
C MET A 1 21.06 -7.12 19.79
N ASN A 2 20.14 -8.08 19.86
CA ASN A 2 20.44 -9.52 19.83
C ASN A 2 20.26 -10.06 18.41
N VAL A 3 21.16 -9.67 17.50
CA VAL A 3 21.11 -10.17 16.12
C VAL A 3 21.76 -11.56 16.07
N ILE A 4 21.09 -12.48 15.37
CA ILE A 4 21.56 -13.86 15.22
C ILE A 4 22.87 -13.87 14.41
N ASP A 5 23.95 -14.44 14.95
CA ASP A 5 25.30 -14.45 14.34
C ASP A 5 25.31 -14.97 12.89
N SER A 6 24.50 -16.00 12.60
CA SER A 6 24.39 -16.53 11.23
C SER A 6 23.79 -15.55 10.24
N ILE A 7 22.99 -14.58 10.68
CA ILE A 7 22.45 -13.49 9.83
C ILE A 7 23.52 -12.41 9.66
N VAL A 8 24.24 -12.05 10.73
CA VAL A 8 25.33 -11.06 10.66
C VAL A 8 26.41 -11.49 9.66
N THR A 9 26.82 -12.77 9.68
CA THR A 9 27.82 -13.29 8.75
C THR A 9 27.40 -13.26 7.28
N GLN A 10 26.10 -13.21 7.01
CA GLN A 10 25.53 -13.16 5.64
C GLN A 10 25.25 -11.73 5.18
N ALA A 11 25.32 -10.74 6.05
CA ALA A 11 24.87 -9.37 5.80
C ALA A 11 25.52 -8.75 4.54
N ALA A 12 26.83 -8.98 4.32
CA ALA A 12 27.52 -8.45 3.12
C ALA A 12 26.98 -9.03 1.81
N GLY A 13 26.68 -10.34 1.79
CA GLY A 13 26.09 -11.01 0.62
C GLY A 13 24.67 -10.54 0.33
N ILE A 14 23.86 -10.38 1.37
CA ILE A 14 22.49 -9.88 1.26
C ILE A 14 22.48 -8.39 0.83
N ALA A 15 23.40 -7.58 1.36
CA ALA A 15 23.54 -6.20 0.92
C ALA A 15 23.93 -6.10 -0.57
N ALA A 16 24.74 -7.03 -1.09
CA ALA A 16 25.03 -7.10 -2.50
C ALA A 16 23.80 -7.42 -3.36
N VAL A 17 22.95 -8.35 -2.91
CA VAL A 17 21.66 -8.66 -3.56
C VAL A 17 20.75 -7.43 -3.54
N ARG A 18 20.61 -6.75 -2.41
CA ARG A 18 19.83 -5.51 -2.31
C ARG A 18 20.30 -4.47 -3.32
N ARG A 19 21.62 -4.21 -3.38
CA ARG A 19 22.20 -3.21 -4.30
C ARG A 19 22.00 -3.59 -5.76
N ASP A 20 22.04 -4.87 -6.08
CA ASP A 20 21.77 -5.36 -7.43
C ASP A 20 20.31 -5.14 -7.83
N ILE A 21 19.35 -5.41 -6.94
CA ILE A 21 17.91 -5.13 -7.14
C ILE A 21 17.73 -3.60 -7.29
N HIS A 22 18.31 -2.81 -6.40
CA HIS A 22 18.23 -1.35 -6.42
C HIS A 22 18.71 -0.75 -7.75
N ALA A 23 19.80 -1.30 -8.30
CA ALA A 23 20.34 -0.86 -9.58
C ALA A 23 19.48 -1.23 -10.81
N HIS A 24 18.54 -2.16 -10.64
CA HIS A 24 17.67 -2.66 -11.71
C HIS A 24 16.19 -2.65 -11.30
N PRO A 25 15.62 -1.45 -11.00
CA PRO A 25 14.24 -1.33 -10.56
C PRO A 25 13.26 -1.69 -11.68
N GLU A 26 12.23 -2.44 -11.31
CA GLU A 26 11.12 -2.85 -12.18
C GLU A 26 9.80 -2.35 -11.58
N LEU A 27 8.85 -1.93 -12.43
CA LEU A 27 7.58 -1.36 -12.00
C LEU A 27 6.54 -2.46 -11.75
N CYS A 28 5.38 -2.04 -11.20
CA CYS A 28 4.21 -2.89 -10.94
C CYS A 28 3.97 -3.93 -12.03
N PHE A 29 3.93 -5.21 -11.65
CA PHE A 29 3.72 -6.38 -12.52
C PHE A 29 4.76 -6.59 -13.64
N GLU A 30 5.88 -5.86 -13.61
CA GLU A 30 7.02 -6.01 -14.52
C GLU A 30 8.26 -6.56 -13.81
N GLU A 31 8.16 -6.98 -12.54
CA GLU A 31 9.26 -7.41 -11.65
C GLU A 31 9.81 -8.80 -12.06
N VAL A 32 10.03 -9.03 -13.35
CA VAL A 32 10.45 -10.35 -13.88
C VAL A 32 11.85 -10.71 -13.41
N ARG A 33 12.81 -9.76 -13.53
CA ARG A 33 14.18 -9.95 -13.11
C ARG A 33 14.29 -10.11 -11.59
N THR A 34 13.60 -9.27 -10.84
CA THR A 34 13.58 -9.32 -9.37
C THR A 34 13.02 -10.66 -8.90
N ALA A 35 11.90 -11.11 -9.48
CA ALA A 35 11.32 -12.43 -9.22
C ALA A 35 12.28 -13.57 -9.59
N ASP A 36 13.05 -13.45 -10.67
CA ASP A 36 14.06 -14.45 -11.07
C ASP A 36 15.21 -14.50 -10.06
N VAL A 37 15.71 -13.34 -9.58
CA VAL A 37 16.73 -13.27 -8.51
C VAL A 37 16.23 -13.96 -7.23
N VAL A 38 14.99 -13.66 -6.81
CA VAL A 38 14.37 -14.29 -5.64
C VAL A 38 14.26 -15.79 -5.84
N ALA A 39 13.69 -16.23 -6.93
CA ALA A 39 13.48 -17.66 -7.23
C ALA A 39 14.81 -18.43 -7.30
N GLN A 40 15.83 -17.83 -7.92
CA GLN A 40 17.17 -18.42 -7.99
C GLN A 40 17.76 -18.59 -6.58
N LYS A 41 17.73 -17.56 -5.73
CA LYS A 41 18.27 -17.61 -4.37
C LYS A 41 17.57 -18.66 -3.50
N LEU A 42 16.24 -18.69 -3.54
CA LEU A 42 15.47 -19.70 -2.80
C LEU A 42 15.83 -21.12 -3.28
N THR A 43 15.95 -21.33 -4.58
CA THR A 43 16.32 -22.64 -5.17
C THR A 43 17.75 -23.04 -4.80
N GLU A 44 18.72 -22.10 -4.85
CA GLU A 44 20.12 -22.33 -4.41
C GLU A 44 20.18 -22.78 -2.95
N TRP A 45 19.26 -22.35 -2.10
CA TRP A 45 19.17 -22.74 -0.68
C TRP A 45 18.31 -23.97 -0.44
N GLY A 46 17.79 -24.61 -1.48
CA GLY A 46 16.96 -25.81 -1.39
C GLY A 46 15.56 -25.56 -0.83
N ILE A 47 15.04 -24.34 -1.00
CA ILE A 47 13.67 -23.98 -0.62
C ILE A 47 12.75 -24.22 -1.82
N PRO A 48 11.72 -25.07 -1.69
CA PRO A 48 10.69 -25.21 -2.72
C PRO A 48 9.98 -23.88 -2.98
N ILE A 49 9.70 -23.59 -4.24
CA ILE A 49 9.07 -22.34 -4.66
C ILE A 49 7.80 -22.58 -5.50
N HIS A 50 6.90 -21.62 -5.44
CA HIS A 50 5.80 -21.44 -6.39
C HIS A 50 5.93 -20.06 -7.03
N ARG A 51 5.63 -19.96 -8.33
CA ARG A 51 5.72 -18.70 -9.10
C ARG A 51 4.41 -18.40 -9.80
N GLY A 52 4.18 -17.14 -10.08
CA GLY A 52 3.13 -16.67 -10.98
C GLY A 52 1.85 -16.19 -10.30
N LEU A 53 1.75 -16.21 -8.95
CA LEU A 53 0.68 -15.49 -8.27
C LEU A 53 0.90 -13.99 -8.45
N GLY A 54 -0.14 -13.23 -8.82
CA GLY A 54 0.01 -11.83 -9.17
C GLY A 54 1.01 -11.61 -10.31
N LYS A 55 1.09 -12.52 -11.29
CA LYS A 55 2.00 -12.53 -12.44
C LYS A 55 3.47 -12.85 -12.07
N THR A 56 4.13 -11.99 -11.30
CA THR A 56 5.56 -12.08 -10.98
C THR A 56 5.86 -12.55 -9.56
N GLY A 57 4.83 -12.73 -8.72
CA GLY A 57 4.99 -13.14 -7.33
C GLY A 57 5.66 -14.51 -7.15
N VAL A 58 6.43 -14.64 -6.08
CA VAL A 58 7.13 -15.87 -5.70
C VAL A 58 6.80 -16.24 -4.26
N VAL A 59 6.47 -17.50 -4.01
CA VAL A 59 6.24 -18.00 -2.66
C VAL A 59 7.24 -19.13 -2.37
N GLY A 60 8.09 -18.94 -1.36
CA GLY A 60 8.97 -19.98 -0.83
C GLY A 60 8.31 -20.75 0.30
N ILE A 61 8.61 -22.04 0.45
CA ILE A 61 7.99 -22.94 1.43
C ILE A 61 9.08 -23.51 2.33
N VAL A 62 9.03 -23.21 3.61
CA VAL A 62 9.99 -23.76 4.59
C VAL A 62 9.25 -24.53 5.68
N HIS A 63 9.38 -25.83 5.65
CA HIS A 63 8.91 -26.69 6.75
C HIS A 63 9.94 -26.75 7.88
N GLY A 64 9.46 -26.65 9.12
CA GLY A 64 10.24 -26.85 10.29
C GLY A 64 10.66 -28.33 10.50
N ARG A 65 11.18 -28.66 11.70
CA ARG A 65 11.66 -30.00 12.06
C ARG A 65 10.58 -31.08 12.04
N ASP A 66 9.31 -30.69 12.21
CA ASP A 66 8.14 -31.58 12.15
C ASP A 66 7.64 -31.84 10.72
N GLY A 67 8.33 -31.30 9.69
CA GLY A 67 7.90 -31.40 8.30
C GLY A 67 6.57 -30.71 8.00
N GLY A 68 6.11 -29.80 8.89
CA GLY A 68 4.82 -29.13 8.80
C GLY A 68 3.64 -29.95 9.38
N ALA A 69 3.92 -31.08 10.03
CA ALA A 69 2.90 -32.01 10.52
C ALA A 69 1.94 -31.42 11.56
N CYS A 70 2.36 -30.40 12.33
CA CYS A 70 1.51 -29.75 13.31
C CYS A 70 0.42 -28.84 12.67
N GLY A 71 0.47 -28.60 11.36
CA GLY A 71 -0.49 -27.78 10.62
C GLY A 71 -0.45 -26.27 10.91
N ARG A 72 0.48 -25.81 11.78
CA ARG A 72 0.67 -24.38 12.03
C ARG A 72 1.50 -23.75 10.91
N ALA A 73 1.09 -22.57 10.46
CA ALA A 73 1.83 -21.85 9.43
C ALA A 73 1.66 -20.33 9.58
N ILE A 74 2.72 -19.61 9.19
CA ILE A 74 2.69 -18.15 9.05
C ILE A 74 3.21 -17.73 7.69
N GLY A 75 2.76 -16.57 7.20
CA GLY A 75 3.31 -15.90 6.03
C GLY A 75 4.19 -14.73 6.43
N LEU A 76 5.35 -14.62 5.81
CA LEU A 76 6.22 -13.43 5.89
C LEU A 76 6.24 -12.78 4.51
N ARG A 77 5.87 -11.51 4.43
CA ARG A 77 5.71 -10.78 3.17
C ARG A 77 6.79 -9.73 2.97
N ALA A 78 7.27 -9.63 1.77
CA ALA A 78 8.00 -8.48 1.24
C ALA A 78 7.48 -8.14 -0.16
N ASP A 79 7.35 -6.85 -0.44
CA ASP A 79 7.08 -6.31 -1.77
C ASP A 79 8.36 -6.25 -2.63
N MET A 80 8.20 -6.14 -3.97
CA MET A 80 9.32 -6.22 -4.91
C MET A 80 9.42 -5.06 -5.89
N ASP A 81 8.36 -4.31 -6.11
CA ASP A 81 8.26 -3.31 -7.17
C ASP A 81 8.92 -1.97 -6.82
N ALA A 82 9.13 -1.16 -7.86
CA ALA A 82 9.74 0.16 -7.79
C ALA A 82 8.78 1.24 -8.32
N LEU A 83 9.16 2.49 -8.12
CA LEU A 83 8.39 3.67 -8.51
C LEU A 83 8.82 4.24 -9.86
N PRO A 84 7.88 4.79 -10.67
CA PRO A 84 8.16 5.46 -11.93
C PRO A 84 8.68 6.90 -11.68
N MET A 85 9.87 7.01 -11.09
CA MET A 85 10.50 8.29 -10.81
C MET A 85 12.00 8.26 -11.08
N GLN A 86 12.59 9.40 -11.42
CA GLN A 86 14.02 9.50 -11.70
C GLN A 86 14.83 9.52 -10.41
N GLU A 87 15.82 8.65 -10.31
CA GLU A 87 16.83 8.70 -9.25
C GLU A 87 17.92 9.71 -9.58
N PHE A 88 18.30 10.53 -8.58
CA PHE A 88 19.38 11.53 -8.69
C PHE A 88 20.60 11.20 -7.80
N ASN A 89 20.61 10.05 -7.15
CA ASN A 89 21.77 9.58 -6.40
C ASN A 89 22.95 9.24 -7.33
N THR A 90 24.17 9.32 -6.77
CA THR A 90 25.43 9.10 -7.53
C THR A 90 26.28 7.96 -6.99
N PHE A 91 25.77 7.17 -6.05
CA PHE A 91 26.48 5.99 -5.56
C PHE A 91 26.50 4.87 -6.62
N GLU A 92 27.43 3.94 -6.49
CA GLU A 92 27.71 2.88 -7.48
C GLU A 92 26.47 2.04 -7.88
N HIS A 93 25.57 1.80 -6.92
CA HIS A 93 24.37 1.00 -7.12
C HIS A 93 23.10 1.82 -7.39
N ALA A 94 23.22 3.10 -7.77
CA ALA A 94 22.09 3.88 -8.24
C ALA A 94 21.42 3.21 -9.45
N SER A 95 20.15 3.51 -9.67
CA SER A 95 19.35 2.94 -10.75
C SER A 95 20.03 3.10 -12.10
N LYS A 96 20.12 2.02 -12.86
CA LYS A 96 20.62 2.00 -14.26
C LYS A 96 19.49 2.19 -15.28
N HIS A 97 18.26 2.39 -14.82
CA HIS A 97 17.07 2.53 -15.64
C HIS A 97 16.46 3.92 -15.47
N HIS A 98 16.54 4.73 -16.53
CA HIS A 98 15.99 6.08 -16.52
C HIS A 98 14.49 6.07 -16.15
N GLY A 99 14.08 6.95 -15.22
CA GLY A 99 12.70 7.09 -14.82
C GLY A 99 12.17 5.96 -13.92
N LYS A 100 13.05 5.10 -13.36
CA LYS A 100 12.66 4.06 -12.39
C LYS A 100 13.60 4.09 -11.18
N MET A 101 13.04 3.96 -9.97
CA MET A 101 13.80 4.00 -8.71
C MET A 101 13.14 3.19 -7.61
N HIS A 102 13.91 2.42 -6.85
CA HIS A 102 13.47 1.88 -5.56
C HIS A 102 13.45 2.98 -4.48
N ALA A 103 12.48 3.90 -4.57
CA ALA A 103 12.39 5.02 -3.64
C ALA A 103 11.64 4.68 -2.35
N CYS A 104 10.79 3.65 -2.36
CA CYS A 104 10.08 3.18 -1.18
C CYS A 104 10.87 2.16 -0.33
N GLY A 105 11.89 1.51 -0.93
CA GLY A 105 12.80 0.60 -0.22
C GLY A 105 12.44 -0.88 -0.35
N HIS A 106 11.62 -1.26 -1.31
CA HIS A 106 11.21 -2.65 -1.55
C HIS A 106 12.40 -3.56 -1.92
N ASP A 107 13.48 -3.02 -2.47
CA ASP A 107 14.78 -3.69 -2.62
C ASP A 107 15.32 -4.18 -1.26
N GLY A 108 15.14 -3.36 -0.22
CA GLY A 108 15.49 -3.69 1.16
C GLY A 108 14.57 -4.73 1.76
N HIS A 109 13.26 -4.62 1.55
CA HIS A 109 12.25 -5.57 2.05
C HIS A 109 12.48 -6.96 1.45
N THR A 110 12.65 -7.04 0.12
CA THR A 110 13.01 -8.27 -0.60
C THR A 110 14.30 -8.89 -0.03
N ALA A 111 15.34 -8.08 0.17
CA ALA A 111 16.62 -8.54 0.70
C ALA A 111 16.49 -9.05 2.16
N MET A 112 15.71 -8.38 3.00
CA MET A 112 15.46 -8.82 4.38
C MET A 112 14.74 -10.17 4.42
N LEU A 113 13.73 -10.37 3.58
CA LEU A 113 13.03 -11.65 3.51
C LEU A 113 13.92 -12.76 2.93
N LEU A 114 14.80 -12.45 1.97
CA LEU A 114 15.83 -13.40 1.51
C LEU A 114 16.83 -13.76 2.61
N ALA A 115 17.21 -12.82 3.46
CA ALA A 115 18.08 -13.12 4.61
C ALA A 115 17.41 -14.09 5.60
N ALA A 116 16.13 -13.86 5.89
CA ALA A 116 15.31 -14.76 6.70
C ALA A 116 15.21 -16.16 6.04
N ALA A 117 14.96 -16.20 4.73
CA ALA A 117 14.90 -17.45 3.97
C ALA A 117 16.18 -18.27 4.07
N GLN A 118 17.34 -17.61 3.90
CA GLN A 118 18.66 -18.26 4.00
C GLN A 118 18.93 -18.79 5.41
N HIS A 119 18.47 -18.06 6.44
CA HIS A 119 18.55 -18.54 7.83
C HIS A 119 17.68 -19.79 8.03
N PHE A 120 16.40 -19.74 7.63
CA PHE A 120 15.48 -20.87 7.78
C PHE A 120 15.89 -22.10 6.96
N ALA A 121 16.55 -21.94 5.82
CA ALA A 121 17.08 -23.07 5.05
C ALA A 121 18.06 -23.92 5.86
N LYS A 122 18.86 -23.25 6.74
CA LYS A 122 19.89 -23.90 7.55
C LYS A 122 19.41 -24.24 8.97
N HIS A 123 18.45 -23.52 9.50
CA HIS A 123 18.03 -23.59 10.91
C HIS A 123 16.52 -23.83 11.00
N ARG A 124 16.11 -25.09 10.93
CA ARG A 124 14.70 -25.52 10.96
C ARG A 124 14.24 -25.93 12.36
N ASN A 125 14.72 -25.27 13.40
CA ASN A 125 14.43 -25.61 14.80
C ASN A 125 13.10 -25.02 15.31
N PHE A 126 12.10 -25.04 14.46
CA PHE A 126 10.71 -24.67 14.76
C PHE A 126 9.76 -25.79 14.27
N ASP A 127 8.51 -25.76 14.70
CA ASP A 127 7.45 -26.67 14.24
C ASP A 127 6.46 -25.87 13.38
N GLY A 128 5.99 -26.50 12.29
CA GLY A 128 5.07 -25.89 11.32
C GLY A 128 5.73 -25.44 10.02
N THR A 129 5.13 -24.47 9.37
CA THR A 129 5.55 -23.98 8.04
C THR A 129 5.68 -22.46 8.04
N VAL A 130 6.73 -21.94 7.42
CA VAL A 130 6.87 -20.52 7.07
C VAL A 130 6.74 -20.38 5.56
N TYR A 131 5.76 -19.60 5.12
CA TYR A 131 5.61 -19.17 3.73
C TYR A 131 6.29 -17.82 3.54
N LEU A 132 7.20 -17.74 2.58
CA LEU A 132 7.97 -16.54 2.24
C LEU A 132 7.33 -15.92 1.00
N ILE A 133 6.57 -14.86 1.19
CA ILE A 133 5.72 -14.24 0.16
C ILE A 133 6.45 -13.03 -0.41
N PHE A 134 6.97 -13.16 -1.63
CA PHE A 134 7.54 -12.05 -2.38
C PHE A 134 6.47 -11.52 -3.32
N GLN A 135 5.90 -10.38 -2.96
CA GLN A 135 4.71 -9.81 -3.56
C GLN A 135 5.09 -8.76 -4.61
N PRO A 136 4.47 -8.77 -5.80
CA PRO A 136 4.60 -7.72 -6.80
C PRO A 136 3.65 -6.55 -6.54
N ALA A 137 3.87 -5.44 -7.24
CA ALA A 137 2.90 -4.40 -7.53
C ALA A 137 2.18 -3.79 -6.31
N GLU A 138 2.95 -3.46 -5.26
CA GLU A 138 2.42 -2.70 -4.12
C GLU A 138 2.08 -1.27 -4.53
N GLU A 139 2.90 -0.61 -5.34
CA GLU A 139 2.81 0.79 -5.75
C GLU A 139 1.66 1.05 -6.76
N GLY A 140 0.42 0.94 -6.27
CA GLY A 140 -0.80 1.23 -7.03
C GLY A 140 -1.38 0.05 -7.84
N GLY A 141 -0.68 -1.09 -7.93
CA GLY A 141 -1.14 -2.25 -8.69
C GLY A 141 -2.08 -3.19 -7.91
N GLY A 142 -2.03 -3.14 -6.56
CA GLY A 142 -2.80 -4.04 -5.69
C GLY A 142 -2.38 -5.49 -5.82
N GLY A 143 -1.07 -5.74 -5.91
CA GLY A 143 -0.51 -7.09 -6.09
C GLY A 143 -0.89 -8.07 -5.01
N ALA A 144 -1.05 -7.61 -3.74
CA ALA A 144 -1.57 -8.44 -2.66
C ALA A 144 -2.97 -8.97 -2.99
N ARG A 145 -3.88 -8.10 -3.46
CA ARG A 145 -5.23 -8.50 -3.88
C ARG A 145 -5.16 -9.53 -5.02
N VAL A 146 -4.37 -9.26 -6.05
CA VAL A 146 -4.24 -10.17 -7.20
C VAL A 146 -3.67 -11.53 -6.77
N MET A 147 -2.66 -11.58 -5.88
CA MET A 147 -2.15 -12.84 -5.34
C MET A 147 -3.22 -13.62 -4.56
N ILE A 148 -4.09 -12.93 -3.81
CA ILE A 148 -5.20 -13.55 -3.08
C ILE A 148 -6.24 -14.10 -4.08
N GLU A 149 -6.63 -13.33 -5.09
CA GLU A 149 -7.54 -13.74 -6.16
C GLU A 149 -7.00 -14.96 -6.94
N ASP A 150 -5.66 -15.07 -7.11
CA ASP A 150 -4.98 -16.22 -7.73
C ASP A 150 -4.87 -17.45 -6.78
N GLY A 151 -5.40 -17.36 -5.57
CA GLY A 151 -5.49 -18.46 -4.61
C GLY A 151 -4.29 -18.55 -3.65
N LEU A 152 -3.71 -17.45 -3.21
CA LEU A 152 -2.58 -17.45 -2.27
C LEU A 152 -2.90 -18.24 -0.99
N PHE A 153 -4.03 -17.95 -0.35
CA PHE A 153 -4.37 -18.56 0.95
C PHE A 153 -4.99 -19.96 0.83
N GLU A 154 -5.50 -20.33 -0.35
CA GLU A 154 -5.98 -21.67 -0.68
C GLU A 154 -4.80 -22.63 -0.93
N LYS A 155 -3.78 -22.15 -1.67
CA LYS A 155 -2.57 -22.92 -1.98
C LYS A 155 -1.61 -23.01 -0.81
N PHE A 156 -1.55 -21.95 0.00
CA PHE A 156 -0.64 -21.80 1.14
C PHE A 156 -1.42 -21.46 2.40
N PRO A 157 -2.12 -22.44 3.01
CA PRO A 157 -2.93 -22.18 4.20
C PRO A 157 -2.06 -21.74 5.37
N MET A 158 -2.31 -20.56 5.89
CA MET A 158 -1.61 -19.96 7.02
C MET A 158 -2.60 -19.31 7.98
N GLN A 159 -2.22 -19.23 9.26
CA GLN A 159 -3.06 -18.66 10.31
C GLN A 159 -2.85 -17.15 10.48
N ALA A 160 -1.64 -16.66 10.17
CA ALA A 160 -1.30 -15.25 10.29
C ALA A 160 -0.31 -14.83 9.22
N VAL A 161 -0.28 -13.54 8.89
CA VAL A 161 0.67 -12.92 7.94
C VAL A 161 1.38 -11.76 8.61
N TYR A 162 2.66 -11.57 8.28
CA TYR A 162 3.47 -10.46 8.80
C TYR A 162 4.22 -9.79 7.66
N GLY A 163 4.26 -8.46 7.67
CA GLY A 163 5.07 -7.63 6.78
C GLY A 163 5.88 -6.63 7.59
N MET A 164 7.00 -6.19 7.05
CA MET A 164 7.83 -5.16 7.67
C MET A 164 8.22 -4.13 6.63
N HIS A 165 8.00 -2.86 6.95
CA HIS A 165 8.37 -1.73 6.08
C HIS A 165 9.51 -0.91 6.73
N ASN A 166 10.51 -0.51 5.94
CA ASN A 166 11.50 0.48 6.39
C ASN A 166 10.79 1.83 6.57
N TRP A 167 11.22 2.58 7.59
CA TRP A 167 10.55 3.85 7.89
C TRP A 167 11.55 5.01 7.96
N PRO A 168 11.61 5.86 6.92
CA PRO A 168 12.44 7.05 6.92
C PRO A 168 12.08 7.98 8.08
N GLY A 169 13.09 8.53 8.77
CA GLY A 169 12.90 9.42 9.91
C GLY A 169 12.90 8.74 11.28
N MET A 170 12.71 7.41 11.35
CA MET A 170 12.96 6.67 12.58
C MET A 170 14.48 6.47 12.80
N PRO A 171 14.98 6.56 14.05
CA PRO A 171 16.38 6.27 14.33
C PRO A 171 16.75 4.84 13.93
N ALA A 172 17.91 4.65 13.29
CA ALA A 172 18.39 3.32 12.92
C ALA A 172 18.52 2.41 14.15
N GLY A 173 18.08 1.17 14.03
CA GLY A 173 18.06 0.20 15.15
C GLY A 173 16.82 0.29 16.04
N THR A 174 15.85 1.12 15.68
CA THR A 174 14.52 1.12 16.33
C THR A 174 13.49 0.39 15.48
N MET A 175 12.43 -0.09 16.11
CA MET A 175 11.31 -0.78 15.47
C MET A 175 9.99 -0.27 16.06
N ALA A 176 8.89 -0.45 15.35
CA ALA A 176 7.55 -0.12 15.84
C ALA A 176 6.51 -1.14 15.35
N ALA A 177 5.57 -1.50 16.21
CA ALA A 177 4.35 -2.22 15.86
C ALA A 177 3.21 -1.74 16.77
N SER A 178 2.05 -1.47 16.20
CA SER A 178 0.86 -1.03 16.94
C SER A 178 -0.36 -1.83 16.49
N ALA A 179 -1.24 -2.16 17.43
CA ALA A 179 -2.54 -2.74 17.11
C ALA A 179 -3.49 -1.69 16.54
N GLY A 180 -4.44 -2.13 15.73
CA GLY A 180 -5.40 -1.26 15.09
C GLY A 180 -4.87 -0.61 13.80
N PRO A 181 -5.49 0.48 13.34
CA PRO A 181 -5.12 1.13 12.08
C PRO A 181 -3.74 1.80 12.16
N VAL A 182 -2.86 1.49 11.21
CA VAL A 182 -1.50 2.05 11.12
C VAL A 182 -1.27 2.82 9.83
N MET A 183 -1.96 2.47 8.74
CA MET A 183 -1.93 3.20 7.48
C MET A 183 -3.36 3.39 6.94
N ALA A 184 -3.59 4.51 6.25
CA ALA A 184 -4.91 4.87 5.77
C ALA A 184 -5.33 4.08 4.52
N SER A 185 -6.65 4.04 4.28
CA SER A 185 -7.19 3.68 2.97
C SER A 185 -6.79 4.71 1.92
N THR A 186 -6.80 4.33 0.65
CA THR A 186 -6.71 5.27 -0.47
C THR A 186 -7.89 5.08 -1.41
N SER A 187 -8.54 6.19 -1.73
CA SER A 187 -9.62 6.26 -2.72
C SER A 187 -9.48 7.52 -3.55
N GLU A 188 -9.98 7.45 -4.76
CA GLU A 188 -10.00 8.56 -5.70
C GLU A 188 -11.43 8.84 -6.12
N PHE A 189 -11.72 10.08 -6.43
CA PHE A 189 -13.02 10.46 -6.98
C PHE A 189 -12.84 11.38 -8.18
N LYS A 190 -13.84 11.27 -9.09
CA LYS A 190 -14.02 12.15 -10.21
C LYS A 190 -15.49 12.56 -10.29
N ILE A 191 -15.75 13.85 -10.39
CA ILE A 191 -17.09 14.42 -10.47
C ILE A 191 -17.14 15.34 -11.66
N THR A 192 -18.04 15.06 -12.59
CA THR A 192 -18.27 15.93 -13.75
C THR A 192 -19.61 16.63 -13.57
N VAL A 193 -19.57 17.91 -13.20
CA VAL A 193 -20.73 18.78 -13.15
C VAL A 193 -21.11 19.17 -14.57
N ARG A 194 -22.35 18.91 -14.97
CA ARG A 194 -22.89 19.26 -16.28
C ARG A 194 -23.94 20.37 -16.16
N GLY A 195 -23.60 21.48 -16.76
CA GLY A 195 -24.46 22.65 -16.88
C GLY A 195 -24.94 22.87 -18.32
N LYS A 196 -25.08 24.12 -18.69
CA LYS A 196 -25.42 24.58 -20.05
C LYS A 196 -24.60 25.82 -20.36
N GLY A 197 -23.62 25.68 -21.23
CA GLY A 197 -22.73 26.76 -21.64
C GLY A 197 -23.45 27.85 -22.47
N GLY A 198 -22.75 28.95 -22.64
CA GLY A 198 -23.27 30.08 -23.36
C GLY A 198 -22.38 31.31 -23.36
N HIS A 199 -22.91 32.42 -23.80
CA HIS A 199 -22.17 33.69 -23.78
C HIS A 199 -22.08 34.25 -22.35
N ALA A 200 -20.87 34.52 -21.86
CA ALA A 200 -20.63 34.92 -20.47
C ALA A 200 -21.35 36.22 -20.06
N ALA A 201 -21.65 37.12 -21.02
CA ALA A 201 -22.45 38.33 -20.76
C ALA A 201 -23.96 38.06 -20.71
N MET A 202 -24.42 36.85 -20.99
CA MET A 202 -25.83 36.43 -20.97
C MET A 202 -26.06 35.22 -20.07
N PRO A 203 -25.63 35.26 -18.77
CA PRO A 203 -25.62 34.09 -17.89
C PRO A 203 -27.03 33.50 -17.63
N HIS A 204 -28.08 34.29 -17.77
CA HIS A 204 -29.48 33.87 -17.63
C HIS A 204 -29.98 32.91 -18.72
N MET A 205 -29.19 32.69 -19.78
CA MET A 205 -29.51 31.77 -20.88
C MET A 205 -28.92 30.36 -20.71
N GLY A 206 -28.07 30.18 -19.71
CA GLY A 206 -27.37 28.93 -19.43
C GLY A 206 -27.45 28.49 -17.97
N VAL A 207 -26.69 27.46 -17.63
CA VAL A 207 -26.46 26.97 -16.28
C VAL A 207 -24.95 26.85 -16.11
N ASP A 208 -24.36 27.75 -15.32
CA ASP A 208 -22.90 27.81 -15.15
C ASP A 208 -22.38 26.74 -14.15
N PRO A 209 -21.60 25.76 -14.61
CA PRO A 209 -21.09 24.70 -13.74
C PRO A 209 -19.96 25.16 -12.79
N VAL A 210 -19.32 26.32 -13.06
CA VAL A 210 -18.16 26.78 -12.27
C VAL A 210 -18.57 27.18 -10.83
N PRO A 211 -19.57 28.04 -10.60
CA PRO A 211 -20.04 28.33 -9.23
C PRO A 211 -20.54 27.11 -8.48
N ILE A 212 -21.20 26.17 -9.19
CA ILE A 212 -21.70 24.91 -8.62
C ILE A 212 -20.55 24.07 -8.10
N ALA A 213 -19.51 23.87 -8.92
CA ALA A 213 -18.30 23.14 -8.53
C ALA A 213 -17.59 23.78 -7.33
N CYS A 214 -17.47 25.12 -7.30
CA CYS A 214 -16.87 25.85 -6.17
C CYS A 214 -17.65 25.63 -4.87
N GLN A 215 -18.98 25.64 -4.90
CA GLN A 215 -19.81 25.34 -3.73
C GLN A 215 -19.67 23.90 -3.28
N MET A 216 -19.60 22.96 -4.20
CA MET A 216 -19.39 21.55 -3.93
C MET A 216 -18.08 21.30 -3.19
N VAL A 217 -16.95 21.93 -3.62
CA VAL A 217 -15.66 21.88 -2.95
C VAL A 217 -15.76 22.32 -1.48
N GLN A 218 -16.46 23.42 -1.23
CA GLN A 218 -16.66 23.94 0.13
C GLN A 218 -17.57 23.02 0.95
N ALA A 219 -18.65 22.51 0.36
CA ALA A 219 -19.61 21.64 1.04
C ALA A 219 -18.95 20.29 1.46
N PHE A 220 -18.04 19.74 0.68
CA PHE A 220 -17.30 18.53 1.04
C PHE A 220 -16.51 18.68 2.34
N GLN A 221 -15.99 19.87 2.66
CA GLN A 221 -15.29 20.09 3.92
C GLN A 221 -16.22 19.94 5.14
N THR A 222 -17.53 20.13 4.96
CA THR A 222 -18.50 19.93 6.03
C THR A 222 -18.72 18.45 6.36
N ILE A 223 -18.46 17.54 5.44
CA ILE A 223 -18.51 16.10 5.70
C ILE A 223 -17.50 15.76 6.79
N ILE A 224 -16.27 16.23 6.66
CA ILE A 224 -15.20 15.99 7.62
C ILE A 224 -15.49 16.65 8.96
N SER A 225 -16.00 17.89 8.95
CA SER A 225 -16.16 18.67 10.17
C SER A 225 -17.53 18.47 10.85
N ARG A 226 -18.57 17.93 10.17
CA ARG A 226 -19.96 17.87 10.69
C ARG A 226 -20.66 16.54 10.55
N ASN A 227 -20.20 15.60 9.71
CA ASN A 227 -20.88 14.32 9.52
C ASN A 227 -20.17 13.16 10.19
N LYS A 228 -18.84 13.08 10.14
CA LYS A 228 -18.09 12.04 10.85
C LYS A 228 -17.92 12.40 12.34
N LYS A 229 -17.65 11.41 13.18
CA LYS A 229 -17.32 11.64 14.59
C LYS A 229 -16.03 12.46 14.69
N PRO A 230 -15.93 13.44 15.62
CA PRO A 230 -14.74 14.28 15.78
C PRO A 230 -13.43 13.50 16.04
N VAL A 231 -13.53 12.33 16.70
CA VAL A 231 -12.39 11.47 17.05
C VAL A 231 -11.91 10.57 15.90
N ASP A 232 -12.73 10.40 14.86
CA ASP A 232 -12.33 9.62 13.70
C ASP A 232 -11.42 10.47 12.78
N ALA A 233 -10.43 9.87 12.15
CA ALA A 233 -9.63 10.54 11.14
C ALA A 233 -10.24 10.36 9.74
N GLY A 234 -10.11 11.36 8.90
CA GLY A 234 -10.54 11.32 7.51
C GLY A 234 -10.12 12.57 6.77
N VAL A 235 -9.77 12.43 5.51
CA VAL A 235 -9.34 13.52 4.63
C VAL A 235 -10.12 13.43 3.32
N ILE A 236 -10.64 14.57 2.86
CA ILE A 236 -11.14 14.80 1.50
C ILE A 236 -10.32 15.94 0.91
N SER A 237 -9.57 15.66 -0.16
CA SER A 237 -8.81 16.68 -0.88
C SER A 237 -9.27 16.73 -2.33
N VAL A 238 -9.87 17.85 -2.74
CA VAL A 238 -10.05 18.17 -4.16
C VAL A 238 -8.74 18.75 -4.67
N THR A 239 -8.10 18.06 -5.60
CA THR A 239 -6.75 18.38 -6.05
C THR A 239 -6.71 18.91 -7.49
N MET A 240 -7.78 18.68 -8.27
CA MET A 240 -7.88 19.15 -9.64
C MET A 240 -9.27 19.71 -9.92
N ILE A 241 -9.31 20.83 -10.65
CA ILE A 241 -10.51 21.45 -11.20
C ILE A 241 -10.19 21.83 -12.63
N HIS A 242 -10.93 21.26 -13.58
CA HIS A 242 -10.72 21.52 -15.00
C HIS A 242 -12.01 22.01 -15.66
N THR A 243 -11.96 23.22 -16.22
CA THR A 243 -13.09 23.83 -16.91
C THR A 243 -12.67 25.07 -17.70
N GLY A 244 -13.45 25.41 -18.74
CA GLY A 244 -13.33 26.67 -19.48
C GLY A 244 -12.16 26.73 -20.45
N GLU A 245 -12.36 27.40 -21.59
CA GLU A 245 -11.33 27.59 -22.62
C GLU A 245 -11.20 29.07 -23.05
N ALA A 246 -12.23 29.89 -22.81
CA ALA A 246 -12.24 31.29 -23.20
C ALA A 246 -12.94 32.18 -22.16
N THR A 247 -12.47 33.41 -21.98
CA THR A 247 -12.96 34.34 -20.96
C THR A 247 -14.38 34.84 -21.15
N ASN A 248 -14.91 34.76 -22.36
CA ASN A 248 -16.26 35.22 -22.76
C ASN A 248 -17.25 34.08 -22.98
N VAL A 249 -16.90 32.84 -22.62
CA VAL A 249 -17.71 31.63 -22.78
C VAL A 249 -17.91 30.93 -21.44
N VAL A 250 -19.18 30.71 -21.04
CA VAL A 250 -19.52 29.81 -19.93
C VAL A 250 -19.37 28.37 -20.43
N PRO A 251 -18.60 27.49 -19.77
CA PRO A 251 -18.43 26.11 -20.21
C PRO A 251 -19.66 25.25 -20.00
N ASP A 252 -19.76 24.12 -20.72
CA ASP A 252 -20.84 23.14 -20.54
C ASP A 252 -20.61 22.23 -19.31
N SER A 253 -19.38 22.10 -18.87
CA SER A 253 -19.03 21.21 -17.75
C SER A 253 -17.85 21.71 -16.93
N CYS A 254 -17.79 21.23 -15.69
CA CYS A 254 -16.65 21.41 -14.79
C CYS A 254 -16.31 20.07 -14.14
N GLU A 255 -15.05 19.64 -14.25
CA GLU A 255 -14.55 18.41 -13.69
C GLU A 255 -13.79 18.67 -12.41
N LEU A 256 -14.11 17.92 -11.34
CA LEU A 256 -13.43 17.88 -10.06
C LEU A 256 -12.80 16.51 -9.88
N GLN A 257 -11.54 16.45 -9.45
CA GLN A 257 -10.91 15.21 -9.04
C GLN A 257 -10.19 15.39 -7.71
N GLY A 258 -10.00 14.27 -7.00
CA GLY A 258 -9.32 14.30 -5.73
C GLY A 258 -9.20 12.95 -5.07
N THR A 259 -8.82 12.97 -3.79
CA THR A 259 -8.54 11.76 -3.03
C THR A 259 -9.22 11.79 -1.67
N VAL A 260 -9.54 10.59 -1.16
CA VAL A 260 -10.06 10.36 0.18
C VAL A 260 -9.12 9.40 0.93
N ARG A 261 -8.90 9.67 2.24
CA ARG A 261 -8.12 8.83 3.16
C ARG A 261 -8.91 8.62 4.44
N THR A 262 -8.97 7.38 4.92
CA THR A 262 -9.61 7.04 6.20
C THR A 262 -8.88 5.89 6.88
N PHE A 263 -9.07 5.72 8.20
CA PHE A 263 -8.52 4.57 8.93
C PHE A 263 -9.54 3.45 9.19
N THR A 264 -10.81 3.65 8.80
CA THR A 264 -11.85 2.62 8.92
C THR A 264 -12.75 2.62 7.70
N LEU A 265 -13.34 1.47 7.39
CA LEU A 265 -14.28 1.33 6.27
C LEU A 265 -15.59 2.05 6.54
N GLU A 266 -16.05 2.12 7.81
CA GLU A 266 -17.28 2.83 8.20
C GLU A 266 -17.17 4.33 7.90
N VAL A 267 -16.01 4.94 8.16
CA VAL A 267 -15.76 6.35 7.83
C VAL A 267 -15.67 6.54 6.32
N LEU A 268 -15.08 5.59 5.60
CA LEU A 268 -15.03 5.62 4.13
C LEU A 268 -16.42 5.55 3.52
N ASP A 269 -17.26 4.61 3.99
CA ASP A 269 -18.65 4.45 3.53
C ASP A 269 -19.46 5.73 3.76
N LEU A 270 -19.32 6.34 4.92
CA LEU A 270 -19.97 7.60 5.26
C LEU A 270 -19.52 8.72 4.31
N ILE A 271 -18.21 8.87 4.09
CA ILE A 271 -17.65 9.94 3.24
C ILE A 271 -18.15 9.77 1.79
N GLU A 272 -18.05 8.57 1.22
CA GLU A 272 -18.50 8.31 -0.16
C GLU A 272 -19.99 8.62 -0.34
N ALA A 273 -20.83 8.11 0.58
CA ALA A 273 -22.27 8.34 0.53
C ALA A 273 -22.60 9.85 0.62
N ARG A 274 -21.99 10.56 1.56
CA ARG A 274 -22.22 11.99 1.75
C ARG A 274 -21.68 12.83 0.60
N MET A 275 -20.54 12.47 0.02
CA MET A 275 -20.01 13.17 -1.15
C MET A 275 -20.97 13.05 -2.34
N ARG A 276 -21.52 11.86 -2.59
CA ARG A 276 -22.52 11.63 -3.64
C ARG A 276 -23.76 12.47 -3.41
N GLU A 277 -24.34 12.42 -2.22
CA GLU A 277 -25.54 13.21 -1.87
C GLU A 277 -25.28 14.71 -2.02
N VAL A 278 -24.16 15.22 -1.53
CA VAL A 278 -23.80 16.64 -1.66
C VAL A 278 -23.65 17.02 -3.14
N ALA A 279 -22.99 16.19 -3.95
CA ALA A 279 -22.79 16.47 -5.36
C ALA A 279 -24.14 16.53 -6.12
N GLU A 280 -24.98 15.54 -5.95
CA GLU A 280 -26.30 15.44 -6.62
C GLU A 280 -27.24 16.59 -6.20
N HIS A 281 -27.35 16.88 -4.89
CA HIS A 281 -28.24 17.92 -4.42
C HIS A 281 -27.73 19.33 -4.71
N THR A 282 -26.40 19.55 -4.69
CA THR A 282 -25.83 20.83 -5.11
C THR A 282 -26.12 21.09 -6.59
N CYS A 283 -25.93 20.12 -7.46
CA CYS A 283 -26.28 20.26 -8.87
C CYS A 283 -27.78 20.51 -9.08
N ALA A 284 -28.63 19.73 -8.43
CA ALA A 284 -30.10 19.86 -8.54
C ALA A 284 -30.61 21.25 -8.11
N ALA A 285 -29.98 21.89 -7.11
CA ALA A 285 -30.34 23.23 -6.67
C ALA A 285 -30.15 24.32 -7.75
N TYR A 286 -29.39 24.03 -8.80
CA TYR A 286 -29.05 24.94 -9.88
C TYR A 286 -29.49 24.42 -11.27
N ASP A 287 -30.41 23.46 -11.34
CA ASP A 287 -30.85 22.83 -12.59
C ASP A 287 -29.71 22.17 -13.38
N ALA A 288 -28.63 21.75 -12.70
CA ALA A 288 -27.50 21.01 -13.24
C ALA A 288 -27.60 19.53 -12.88
N THR A 289 -26.73 18.72 -13.48
CA THR A 289 -26.53 17.31 -13.13
C THR A 289 -25.07 17.02 -12.88
N CYS A 290 -24.74 15.88 -12.27
CA CYS A 290 -23.36 15.41 -12.19
C CYS A 290 -23.23 13.91 -12.44
N GLU A 291 -22.07 13.53 -12.93
CA GLU A 291 -21.58 12.15 -12.93
C GLU A 291 -20.61 12.03 -11.74
N PHE A 292 -20.81 11.03 -10.89
CA PHE A 292 -20.00 10.81 -9.69
C PHE A 292 -19.34 9.43 -9.76
N GLU A 293 -18.03 9.41 -9.91
CA GLU A 293 -17.19 8.22 -9.88
C GLU A 293 -16.38 8.21 -8.59
N PHE A 294 -16.31 7.06 -7.93
CA PHE A 294 -15.51 6.85 -6.73
C PHE A 294 -14.82 5.49 -6.81
N VAL A 295 -13.51 5.48 -6.74
CA VAL A 295 -12.69 4.27 -6.85
C VAL A 295 -12.01 4.04 -5.51
N ARG A 296 -12.30 2.90 -4.87
CA ARG A 296 -11.62 2.45 -3.66
C ARG A 296 -10.41 1.63 -4.08
N ASN A 297 -9.21 2.18 -3.87
CA ASN A 297 -7.96 1.52 -4.22
C ASN A 297 -7.53 0.55 -3.11
N TYR A 298 -6.96 1.03 -2.00
CA TYR A 298 -6.51 0.18 -0.90
C TYR A 298 -7.37 0.40 0.35
N PRO A 299 -7.74 -0.67 1.07
CA PRO A 299 -8.37 -0.55 2.38
C PRO A 299 -7.36 -0.04 3.42
N PRO A 300 -7.81 0.39 4.61
CA PRO A 300 -6.89 0.76 5.68
C PRO A 300 -6.11 -0.47 6.17
N THR A 301 -4.82 -0.29 6.48
CA THR A 301 -3.98 -1.31 7.09
C THR A 301 -4.28 -1.35 8.59
N ILE A 302 -4.92 -2.42 9.03
CA ILE A 302 -5.39 -2.60 10.41
C ILE A 302 -4.75 -3.86 10.98
N ASN A 303 -3.79 -3.68 11.88
CA ASN A 303 -3.12 -4.80 12.54
C ASN A 303 -4.01 -5.44 13.59
N SER A 304 -4.06 -6.77 13.62
CA SER A 304 -4.73 -7.56 14.64
C SER A 304 -4.02 -7.42 15.98
N ALA A 305 -4.74 -7.21 17.09
CA ALA A 305 -4.12 -6.92 18.37
C ALA A 305 -3.21 -8.04 18.91
N PRO A 306 -3.57 -9.34 18.83
CA PRO A 306 -2.70 -10.42 19.28
C PRO A 306 -1.40 -10.53 18.47
N GLU A 307 -1.48 -10.38 17.14
CA GLU A 307 -0.34 -10.49 16.24
C GLU A 307 0.60 -9.28 16.37
N ALA A 308 0.05 -8.08 16.53
CA ALA A 308 0.83 -6.87 16.78
C ALA A 308 1.58 -6.95 18.13
N GLU A 309 0.93 -7.47 19.18
CA GLU A 309 1.59 -7.68 20.48
C GLU A 309 2.67 -8.75 20.39
N PHE A 310 2.43 -9.84 19.68
CA PHE A 310 3.46 -10.85 19.41
C PHE A 310 4.66 -10.26 18.66
N ALA A 311 4.41 -9.49 17.59
CA ALA A 311 5.47 -8.82 16.85
C ALA A 311 6.27 -7.86 17.77
N ARG A 312 5.59 -7.10 18.64
CA ARG A 312 6.23 -6.19 19.59
C ARG A 312 7.12 -6.92 20.61
N GLN A 313 6.70 -8.10 21.07
CA GLN A 313 7.55 -8.94 21.95
C GLN A 313 8.81 -9.42 21.23
N VAL A 314 8.69 -9.89 19.98
CA VAL A 314 9.85 -10.27 19.16
C VAL A 314 10.79 -9.07 18.93
N MET A 315 10.25 -7.88 18.65
CA MET A 315 11.05 -6.65 18.53
C MET A 315 11.80 -6.33 19.83
N ASN A 316 11.13 -6.44 20.99
CA ASN A 316 11.77 -6.24 22.30
C ASN A 316 12.95 -7.20 22.52
N ASP A 317 12.81 -8.46 22.11
CA ASP A 317 13.88 -9.45 22.24
C ASP A 317 15.09 -9.15 21.35
N ILE A 318 14.85 -8.53 20.17
CA ILE A 318 15.91 -8.22 19.20
C ILE A 318 16.60 -6.90 19.52
N VAL A 319 15.85 -5.81 19.70
CA VAL A 319 16.41 -4.45 19.82
C VAL A 319 16.40 -3.92 21.25
N GLY A 320 15.66 -4.53 22.17
CA GLY A 320 15.42 -4.06 23.54
C GLY A 320 14.20 -3.11 23.60
N ALA A 321 13.49 -3.14 24.71
CA ALA A 321 12.24 -2.41 24.90
C ALA A 321 12.38 -0.88 24.67
N ASP A 322 13.52 -0.30 25.04
CA ASP A 322 13.80 1.13 24.85
C ASP A 322 13.96 1.54 23.38
N HIS A 323 14.08 0.55 22.47
CA HIS A 323 14.21 0.76 21.03
C HIS A 323 12.95 0.35 20.24
N VAL A 324 11.90 -0.09 20.94
CA VAL A 324 10.58 -0.32 20.34
C VAL A 324 9.73 0.92 20.53
N MET A 325 9.55 1.66 19.44
CA MET A 325 8.91 2.98 19.45
C MET A 325 7.39 2.85 19.30
N VAL A 326 6.69 3.89 19.71
CA VAL A 326 5.30 4.13 19.32
C VAL A 326 5.32 4.98 18.05
N GLN A 327 4.77 4.46 16.96
CA GLN A 327 4.63 5.18 15.70
C GLN A 327 3.19 5.65 15.55
N GLU A 328 3.01 6.93 15.25
CA GLU A 328 1.69 7.47 14.90
C GLU A 328 1.23 6.89 13.55
N PRO A 329 -0.08 6.61 13.38
CA PRO A 329 -0.63 6.22 12.10
C PRO A 329 -0.35 7.24 11.00
N THR A 330 -0.10 6.77 9.78
CA THR A 330 0.16 7.64 8.63
C THR A 330 -0.99 7.64 7.63
N MET A 331 -1.13 8.73 6.87
CA MET A 331 -2.08 8.82 5.74
C MET A 331 -1.54 8.17 4.45
N GLY A 332 -0.34 7.57 4.47
CA GLY A 332 0.12 6.64 3.44
C GLY A 332 -0.79 5.41 3.39
N ALA A 333 -0.79 4.72 2.26
CA ALA A 333 -1.55 3.48 2.06
C ALA A 333 -0.60 2.33 1.73
N GLU A 334 -1.05 1.10 1.97
CA GLU A 334 -0.27 -0.13 1.82
C GLU A 334 -1.22 -1.27 1.43
N ASP A 335 -0.93 -1.98 0.36
CA ASP A 335 -1.81 -3.04 -0.16
C ASP A 335 -1.76 -4.34 0.64
N PHE A 336 -0.77 -4.51 1.53
CA PHE A 336 -0.77 -5.58 2.55
C PHE A 336 -2.06 -5.61 3.36
N ALA A 337 -2.76 -4.49 3.41
CA ALA A 337 -4.10 -4.37 3.98
C ALA A 337 -5.09 -5.43 3.45
N TYR A 338 -4.98 -5.83 2.17
CA TYR A 338 -5.80 -6.91 1.62
C TYR A 338 -5.49 -8.27 2.27
N MET A 339 -4.20 -8.54 2.56
CA MET A 339 -3.83 -9.75 3.28
C MET A 339 -4.37 -9.74 4.70
N LEU A 340 -4.37 -8.56 5.37
CA LEU A 340 -4.92 -8.39 6.72
C LEU A 340 -6.46 -8.50 6.76
N GLN A 341 -7.17 -8.24 5.67
CA GLN A 341 -8.61 -8.53 5.58
C GLN A 341 -8.90 -10.02 5.49
N ALA A 342 -7.98 -10.80 4.94
CA ALA A 342 -8.15 -12.25 4.75
C ALA A 342 -7.58 -13.07 5.91
N LYS A 343 -6.54 -12.59 6.59
CA LYS A 343 -5.83 -13.25 7.69
C LYS A 343 -5.44 -12.25 8.77
N PRO A 344 -5.41 -12.65 10.06
CA PRO A 344 -4.81 -11.81 11.10
C PRO A 344 -3.31 -11.56 10.83
N GLY A 345 -2.84 -10.42 11.27
CA GLY A 345 -1.43 -10.05 11.09
C GLY A 345 -1.10 -8.68 11.65
#